data_b820f8231218cf187a685c3389b81db8
#
_entry.id   b820f8231218cf187a685c3389b81db8
#
_cell.length_a   1.000
_cell.length_b   1.000
_cell.length_c   1.000
_cell.angle_alpha   90.00
_cell.angle_beta   90.00
_cell.angle_gamma   90.00
#
_symmetry.space_group_name_H-M   'P 1'
#
loop_
_entity.id
_entity.type
_entity.pdbx_description
1 polymer ?
#
loop_
_entity_poly.entity_id
_entity_poly.type
_entity_poly.pdbx_seq_one_letter_code
_entity_poly.pdbx_strand_id
1 'polypeptide(L)'
;TEPEIRVMILELLKKEGIIFHGAYDNLLLNTENGFIKSINLDGRIIEPELVISAVGFTPNNILAEKAGLRLTPRGAVKVDRSLKTSDPSIFACGDNIEIINEVTKRTDYFPVATVAHDFAHVAGENAAGGSAVVNTVVKNIAVKILNKFQVSVGITEAEALQNSIPFKSIQASAPNLVKVMPDSRQVFGKIVYHALNKNILGAAFLGGKEVSGYGDIISALIKLKSSAHILADLNYNYTPPLSPFINLLSILGRKVK
;
A
#
# COMPACT_ATOMS: atom_id res chain seq x y z
N THR A 1 -1.16 -6.58 -3.82
CA THR A 1 -2.08 -6.03 -4.85
C THR A 1 -3.19 -7.03 -5.16
N GLU A 2 -4.40 -6.53 -5.39
CA GLU A 2 -5.54 -7.34 -5.79
C GLU A 2 -5.28 -8.07 -7.12
N PRO A 3 -5.78 -9.31 -7.30
CA PRO A 3 -5.50 -10.13 -8.49
C PRO A 3 -5.88 -9.44 -9.81
N GLU A 4 -6.99 -8.74 -9.84
CA GLU A 4 -7.48 -8.04 -11.05
C GLU A 4 -6.52 -6.94 -11.48
N ILE A 5 -6.01 -6.18 -10.53
CA ILE A 5 -5.01 -5.12 -10.81
C ILE A 5 -3.69 -5.74 -11.28
N ARG A 6 -3.29 -6.88 -10.69
CA ARG A 6 -2.10 -7.61 -11.16
C ARG A 6 -2.22 -7.96 -12.65
N VAL A 7 -3.34 -8.52 -13.06
CA VAL A 7 -3.59 -8.89 -14.48
C VAL A 7 -3.47 -7.65 -15.36
N MET A 8 -4.13 -6.55 -15.00
CA MET A 8 -4.08 -5.29 -15.78
C MET A 8 -2.66 -4.73 -15.89
N ILE A 9 -1.87 -4.82 -14.81
CA ILE A 9 -0.46 -4.38 -14.81
C ILE A 9 0.38 -5.26 -15.73
N LEU A 10 0.21 -6.58 -15.68
CA LEU A 10 0.94 -7.51 -16.54
C LEU A 10 0.63 -7.28 -18.03
N GLU A 11 -0.63 -7.00 -18.36
CA GLU A 11 -1.02 -6.61 -19.71
C GLU A 11 -0.37 -5.29 -20.16
N LEU A 12 -0.29 -4.32 -19.25
CA LEU A 12 0.37 -3.04 -19.51
C LEU A 12 1.86 -3.24 -19.76
N LEU A 13 2.56 -3.99 -18.91
CA LEU A 13 3.97 -4.31 -19.07
C LEU A 13 4.23 -5.03 -20.40
N LYS A 14 3.40 -6.00 -20.75
CA LYS A 14 3.50 -6.74 -22.02
C LYS A 14 3.36 -5.81 -23.25
N LYS A 15 2.44 -4.84 -23.20
CA LYS A 15 2.26 -3.86 -24.30
C LYS A 15 3.49 -2.97 -24.50
N GLU A 16 4.22 -2.69 -23.44
CA GLU A 16 5.47 -1.91 -23.47
C GLU A 16 6.71 -2.79 -23.74
N GLY A 17 6.53 -4.05 -24.13
CA GLY A 17 7.63 -4.97 -24.43
C GLY A 17 8.40 -5.50 -23.22
N ILE A 18 7.89 -5.24 -22.00
CA ILE A 18 8.52 -5.74 -20.75
C ILE A 18 8.11 -7.19 -20.53
N ILE A 19 9.10 -8.06 -20.43
CA ILE A 19 8.89 -9.48 -20.16
C ILE A 19 8.84 -9.68 -18.64
N PHE A 20 7.70 -10.11 -18.15
CA PHE A 20 7.53 -10.47 -16.74
C PHE A 20 7.81 -11.96 -16.55
N HIS A 21 8.82 -12.29 -15.74
CA HIS A 21 9.08 -13.64 -15.27
C HIS A 21 8.46 -13.78 -13.89
N GLY A 22 7.32 -14.47 -13.80
CA GLY A 22 6.65 -14.75 -12.53
C GLY A 22 7.23 -15.98 -11.85
N ALA A 23 6.86 -16.17 -10.59
CA ALA A 23 7.18 -17.29 -9.69
C ALA A 23 8.34 -18.21 -10.16
N TYR A 24 9.48 -18.06 -9.55
CA TYR A 24 10.62 -18.98 -9.69
C TYR A 24 11.04 -19.42 -8.28
N ASP A 25 11.47 -20.67 -8.18
CA ASP A 25 11.91 -21.24 -6.90
C ASP A 25 13.40 -20.94 -6.64
N ASN A 26 14.19 -20.86 -7.72
CA ASN A 26 15.61 -20.62 -7.64
C ASN A 26 16.04 -19.46 -8.54
N LEU A 27 16.74 -18.50 -7.93
CA LEU A 27 17.45 -17.44 -8.64
C LEU A 27 18.94 -17.56 -8.33
N LEU A 28 19.76 -17.81 -9.34
CA LEU A 28 21.21 -17.87 -9.22
C LEU A 28 21.84 -16.77 -10.06
N LEU A 29 22.74 -16.01 -9.46
CA LEU A 29 23.56 -15.01 -10.14
C LEU A 29 24.93 -15.63 -10.45
N ASN A 30 25.27 -15.70 -11.72
CA ASN A 30 26.61 -16.11 -12.17
C ASN A 30 27.44 -14.84 -12.40
N THR A 31 28.61 -14.79 -11.76
CA THR A 31 29.52 -13.64 -11.85
C THR A 31 30.84 -14.07 -12.46
N GLU A 32 31.45 -13.17 -13.23
CA GLU A 32 32.80 -13.32 -13.78
C GLU A 32 33.52 -11.98 -13.63
N ASN A 33 34.73 -12.01 -13.06
CA ASN A 33 35.55 -10.83 -12.78
C ASN A 33 34.84 -9.73 -11.97
N GLY A 34 33.92 -10.11 -11.06
CA GLY A 34 33.15 -9.19 -10.23
C GLY A 34 31.91 -8.58 -10.91
N PHE A 35 31.59 -8.96 -12.15
CA PHE A 35 30.41 -8.54 -12.87
C PHE A 35 29.40 -9.68 -13.00
N ILE A 36 28.10 -9.36 -13.01
CA ILE A 36 27.05 -10.34 -13.31
C ILE A 36 27.11 -10.68 -14.79
N LYS A 37 27.33 -11.95 -15.09
CA LYS A 37 27.36 -12.50 -16.46
C LYS A 37 25.98 -13.03 -16.86
N SER A 38 25.34 -13.77 -15.98
CA SER A 38 24.03 -14.31 -16.25
C SER A 38 23.20 -14.49 -14.98
N ILE A 39 21.86 -14.54 -15.17
CA ILE A 39 20.89 -14.91 -14.16
C ILE A 39 20.25 -16.22 -14.60
N ASN A 40 20.24 -17.22 -13.72
CA ASN A 40 19.53 -18.46 -13.94
C ASN A 40 18.25 -18.46 -13.11
N LEU A 41 17.10 -18.54 -13.79
CA LEU A 41 15.77 -18.64 -13.20
C LEU A 41 15.23 -20.04 -13.50
N ASP A 42 15.35 -20.97 -12.55
CA ASP A 42 14.88 -22.37 -12.70
C ASP A 42 15.34 -23.04 -14.01
N GLY A 43 16.61 -22.85 -14.39
CA GLY A 43 17.19 -23.39 -15.62
C GLY A 43 17.12 -22.46 -16.83
N ARG A 44 16.35 -21.38 -16.78
CA ARG A 44 16.34 -20.35 -17.83
C ARG A 44 17.48 -19.37 -17.59
N ILE A 45 18.40 -19.29 -18.56
CA ILE A 45 19.53 -18.37 -18.48
C ILE A 45 19.17 -17.06 -19.20
N ILE A 46 19.43 -15.94 -18.52
CA ILE A 46 19.31 -14.58 -19.05
C ILE A 46 20.66 -13.90 -18.89
N GLU A 47 21.16 -13.29 -19.96
CA GLU A 47 22.42 -12.52 -19.97
C GLU A 47 22.09 -11.02 -20.02
N PRO A 48 21.99 -10.33 -18.87
CA PRO A 48 21.63 -8.93 -18.82
C PRO A 48 22.85 -8.03 -18.96
N GLU A 49 22.69 -6.85 -19.53
CA GLU A 49 23.70 -5.77 -19.49
C GLU A 49 23.72 -5.04 -18.12
N LEU A 50 22.58 -4.97 -17.46
CA LEU A 50 22.40 -4.36 -16.15
C LEU A 50 21.40 -5.12 -15.31
N VAL A 51 21.67 -5.28 -14.01
CA VAL A 51 20.74 -5.87 -13.04
C VAL A 51 20.41 -4.86 -11.96
N ILE A 52 19.10 -4.64 -11.73
CA ILE A 52 18.61 -3.79 -10.65
C ILE A 52 17.95 -4.70 -9.62
N SER A 53 18.52 -4.77 -8.41
CA SER A 53 17.93 -5.50 -7.29
C SER A 53 16.94 -4.60 -6.55
N ALA A 54 15.66 -4.99 -6.55
CA ALA A 54 14.58 -4.29 -5.87
C ALA A 54 13.71 -5.29 -5.08
N VAL A 55 14.36 -6.13 -4.28
CA VAL A 55 13.76 -7.28 -3.58
C VAL A 55 13.16 -6.94 -2.20
N GLY A 56 12.95 -5.65 -1.94
CA GLY A 56 12.47 -5.15 -0.65
C GLY A 56 13.61 -4.72 0.29
N PHE A 57 13.23 -4.47 1.54
CA PHE A 57 14.16 -3.99 2.57
C PHE A 57 13.79 -4.54 3.94
N THR A 58 14.78 -4.53 4.82
CA THR A 58 14.65 -4.91 6.23
C THR A 58 15.04 -3.73 7.11
N PRO A 59 14.54 -3.62 8.34
CA PRO A 59 14.96 -2.58 9.27
C PRO A 59 16.48 -2.61 9.48
N ASN A 60 17.13 -1.45 9.40
CA ASN A 60 18.54 -1.34 9.79
C ASN A 60 18.64 -1.20 11.31
N ASN A 61 18.87 -2.31 11.99
CA ASN A 61 18.80 -2.43 13.45
C ASN A 61 20.18 -2.59 14.14
N ILE A 62 21.28 -2.49 13.40
CA ILE A 62 22.64 -2.76 13.90
C ILE A 62 22.96 -1.97 15.18
N LEU A 63 22.60 -0.67 15.22
CA LEU A 63 22.83 0.17 16.40
C LEU A 63 21.93 -0.23 17.56
N ALA A 64 20.67 -0.60 17.28
CA ALA A 64 19.72 -1.04 18.29
C ALA A 64 20.15 -2.36 18.94
N GLU A 65 20.64 -3.31 18.15
CA GLU A 65 21.21 -4.57 18.66
C GLU A 65 22.42 -4.31 19.56
N LYS A 66 23.38 -3.50 19.11
CA LYS A 66 24.57 -3.14 19.90
C LYS A 66 24.22 -2.42 21.20
N ALA A 67 23.14 -1.66 21.23
CA ALA A 67 22.62 -1.00 22.42
C ALA A 67 21.77 -1.93 23.32
N GLY A 68 21.59 -3.20 22.95
CA GLY A 68 20.80 -4.17 23.70
C GLY A 68 19.29 -3.90 23.71
N LEU A 69 18.77 -3.15 22.72
CA LEU A 69 17.34 -2.86 22.61
C LEU A 69 16.56 -4.10 22.17
N ARG A 70 15.33 -4.21 22.67
CA ARG A 70 14.44 -5.29 22.22
C ARG A 70 13.99 -5.07 20.78
N LEU A 71 14.10 -6.13 19.97
CA LEU A 71 13.65 -6.16 18.58
C LEU A 71 12.40 -7.02 18.45
N THR A 72 11.64 -6.80 17.37
CA THR A 72 10.55 -7.66 16.95
C THR A 72 11.10 -8.88 16.18
N PRO A 73 10.29 -9.93 15.92
CA PRO A 73 10.74 -11.07 15.09
C PRO A 73 11.17 -10.68 13.66
N ARG A 74 10.72 -9.53 13.16
CA ARG A 74 11.13 -8.97 11.87
C ARG A 74 12.45 -8.20 11.93
N GLY A 75 12.99 -7.99 13.12
CA GLY A 75 14.19 -7.18 13.36
C GLY A 75 13.93 -5.68 13.54
N ALA A 76 12.68 -5.24 13.58
CA ALA A 76 12.36 -3.84 13.88
C ALA A 76 12.55 -3.54 15.37
N VAL A 77 12.87 -2.31 15.73
CA VAL A 77 12.98 -1.88 17.13
C VAL A 77 11.60 -1.89 17.77
N LYS A 78 11.45 -2.61 18.88
CA LYS A 78 10.19 -2.67 19.61
C LYS A 78 9.99 -1.38 20.42
N VAL A 79 8.87 -0.71 20.17
CA VAL A 79 8.47 0.52 20.86
C VAL A 79 7.07 0.41 21.44
N ASP A 80 6.76 1.25 22.42
CA ASP A 80 5.42 1.48 22.90
C ASP A 80 4.69 2.58 22.07
N ARG A 81 3.47 2.96 22.47
CA ARG A 81 2.71 3.99 21.78
C ARG A 81 3.29 5.40 21.91
N SER A 82 4.18 5.64 22.83
CA SER A 82 4.93 6.90 22.96
C SER A 82 6.25 6.87 22.18
N LEU A 83 6.50 5.80 21.42
CA LEU A 83 7.70 5.51 20.63
C LEU A 83 8.95 5.30 21.49
N LYS A 84 8.75 4.99 22.77
CA LYS A 84 9.83 4.65 23.71
C LYS A 84 10.26 3.19 23.49
N THR A 85 11.55 2.95 23.45
CA THR A 85 12.14 1.61 23.31
C THR A 85 12.17 0.85 24.64
N SER A 86 12.89 -0.28 24.68
CA SER A 86 13.15 -0.99 25.95
C SER A 86 14.08 -0.24 26.91
N ASP A 87 14.83 0.75 26.41
CA ASP A 87 15.55 1.73 27.23
C ASP A 87 14.71 3.01 27.32
N PRO A 88 14.34 3.48 28.52
CA PRO A 88 13.46 4.63 28.69
C PRO A 88 14.06 5.96 28.18
N SER A 89 15.36 6.01 27.94
CA SER A 89 16.07 7.18 27.43
C SER A 89 16.16 7.18 25.90
N ILE A 90 15.73 6.11 25.23
CA ILE A 90 15.86 5.95 23.78
C ILE A 90 14.49 5.84 23.12
N PHE A 91 14.27 6.64 22.10
CA PHE A 91 13.08 6.60 21.24
C PHE A 91 13.47 6.08 19.84
N ALA A 92 12.52 5.41 19.15
CA ALA A 92 12.70 4.99 17.79
C ALA A 92 11.45 5.28 16.95
N CYS A 93 11.66 5.66 15.69
CA CYS A 93 10.57 5.96 14.73
C CYS A 93 11.05 5.68 13.30
N GLY A 94 10.15 5.82 12.35
CA GLY A 94 10.41 5.63 10.92
C GLY A 94 10.47 4.15 10.52
N ASP A 95 11.25 3.85 9.49
CA ASP A 95 11.32 2.53 8.87
C ASP A 95 11.99 1.46 9.77
N ASN A 96 12.50 1.87 10.94
CA ASN A 96 13.11 0.97 11.91
C ASN A 96 12.12 0.33 12.90
N ILE A 97 10.85 0.73 12.87
CA ILE A 97 9.82 0.23 13.77
C ILE A 97 8.65 -0.39 13.01
N GLU A 98 7.83 -1.15 13.72
CA GLU A 98 6.53 -1.62 13.22
C GLU A 98 5.41 -0.68 13.65
N ILE A 99 4.29 -0.72 12.91
CA ILE A 99 3.07 0.05 13.18
C ILE A 99 1.96 -0.88 13.68
N ILE A 100 0.91 -0.31 14.26
CA ILE A 100 -0.35 -1.03 14.48
C ILE A 100 -1.29 -0.69 13.32
N ASN A 101 -1.66 -1.70 12.55
CA ASN A 101 -2.58 -1.56 11.42
C ASN A 101 -4.00 -1.19 11.89
N GLU A 102 -4.62 -0.19 11.28
CA GLU A 102 -5.95 0.30 11.66
C GLU A 102 -7.04 -0.76 11.48
N VAL A 103 -6.96 -1.58 10.44
CA VAL A 103 -8.02 -2.55 10.12
C VAL A 103 -7.86 -3.83 10.92
N THR A 104 -6.66 -4.43 10.91
CA THR A 104 -6.42 -5.72 11.58
C THR A 104 -6.16 -5.59 13.08
N LYS A 105 -5.83 -4.38 13.56
CA LYS A 105 -5.37 -4.10 14.93
C LYS A 105 -4.14 -4.91 15.34
N ARG A 106 -3.42 -5.47 14.38
CA ARG A 106 -2.18 -6.23 14.58
C ARG A 106 -0.96 -5.39 14.19
N THR A 107 0.17 -5.78 14.73
CA THR A 107 1.47 -5.25 14.31
C THR A 107 1.72 -5.56 12.84
N ASP A 108 2.22 -4.58 12.10
CA ASP A 108 2.53 -4.66 10.68
C ASP A 108 3.76 -3.82 10.36
N TYR A 109 4.46 -4.15 9.28
CA TYR A 109 5.61 -3.40 8.80
C TYR A 109 5.20 -2.59 7.57
N PHE A 110 5.22 -1.28 7.71
CA PHE A 110 4.80 -0.37 6.64
C PHE A 110 5.73 0.84 6.56
N PRO A 111 6.93 0.67 5.97
CA PRO A 111 7.96 1.70 5.87
C PRO A 111 7.63 2.68 4.74
N VAL A 112 7.01 3.78 5.10
CA VAL A 112 6.64 4.87 4.18
C VAL A 112 6.95 6.22 4.82
N ALA A 113 7.43 7.16 4.01
CA ALA A 113 7.92 8.45 4.46
C ALA A 113 6.88 9.27 5.27
N THR A 114 5.60 9.23 4.90
CA THR A 114 4.54 9.94 5.61
C THR A 114 4.36 9.44 7.04
N VAL A 115 4.35 8.14 7.26
CA VAL A 115 4.26 7.54 8.60
C VAL A 115 5.54 7.82 9.40
N ALA A 116 6.70 7.70 8.76
CA ALA A 116 7.98 8.01 9.39
C ALA A 116 8.02 9.46 9.90
N HIS A 117 7.55 10.42 9.09
CA HIS A 117 7.47 11.83 9.44
C HIS A 117 6.52 12.07 10.63
N ASP A 118 5.29 11.55 10.58
CA ASP A 118 4.31 11.74 11.63
C ASP A 118 4.80 11.16 12.97
N PHE A 119 5.42 9.98 12.93
CA PHE A 119 5.97 9.33 14.12
C PHE A 119 7.21 10.07 14.65
N ALA A 120 8.01 10.69 13.76
CA ALA A 120 9.15 11.49 14.19
C ALA A 120 8.74 12.69 15.04
N HIS A 121 7.60 13.33 14.75
CA HIS A 121 7.07 14.40 15.60
C HIS A 121 6.74 13.89 17.01
N VAL A 122 6.07 12.76 17.13
CA VAL A 122 5.75 12.14 18.42
C VAL A 122 7.02 11.75 19.19
N ALA A 123 7.99 11.13 18.50
CA ALA A 123 9.26 10.74 19.13
C ALA A 123 10.05 11.96 19.62
N GLY A 124 10.13 13.03 18.79
CA GLY A 124 10.81 14.28 19.13
C GLY A 124 10.15 15.02 20.30
N GLU A 125 8.82 15.13 20.29
CA GLU A 125 8.07 15.72 21.41
C GLU A 125 8.33 14.97 22.72
N ASN A 126 8.26 13.64 22.69
CA ASN A 126 8.46 12.82 23.87
C ASN A 126 9.93 12.83 24.37
N ALA A 127 10.89 12.91 23.45
CA ALA A 127 12.31 13.08 23.82
C ALA A 127 12.57 14.43 24.51
N ALA A 128 11.76 15.45 24.22
CA ALA A 128 11.79 16.75 24.86
C ALA A 128 10.95 16.82 26.17
N GLY A 129 10.42 15.69 26.64
CA GLY A 129 9.65 15.62 27.89
C GLY A 129 8.13 15.71 27.71
N GLY A 130 7.62 15.61 26.46
CA GLY A 130 6.20 15.55 26.14
C GLY A 130 5.55 14.19 26.45
N SER A 131 4.27 14.06 26.09
CA SER A 131 3.45 12.86 26.34
C SER A 131 2.57 12.45 25.16
N ALA A 132 3.00 12.74 23.95
CA ALA A 132 2.28 12.39 22.73
C ALA A 132 2.26 10.87 22.49
N VAL A 133 1.24 10.40 21.76
CA VAL A 133 1.10 8.98 21.43
C VAL A 133 0.75 8.81 19.96
N VAL A 134 1.29 7.77 19.33
CA VAL A 134 0.92 7.41 17.96
C VAL A 134 -0.41 6.67 17.92
N ASN A 135 -1.15 6.92 16.83
CA ASN A 135 -2.35 6.19 16.51
C ASN A 135 -2.06 4.99 15.61
N THR A 136 -3.08 4.16 15.42
CA THR A 136 -3.07 3.10 14.40
C THR A 136 -3.00 3.70 13.01
N VAL A 137 -2.36 2.98 12.08
CA VAL A 137 -2.08 3.43 10.71
C VAL A 137 -3.00 2.73 9.71
N VAL A 138 -3.64 3.50 8.84
CA VAL A 138 -4.25 2.98 7.61
C VAL A 138 -3.15 2.91 6.55
N LYS A 139 -2.83 1.72 6.07
CA LYS A 139 -1.90 1.59 4.94
C LYS A 139 -2.50 2.29 3.73
N ASN A 140 -1.82 3.29 3.19
CA ASN A 140 -2.21 4.01 1.97
C ASN A 140 -0.95 4.25 1.15
N ILE A 141 -0.86 3.60 0.00
CA ILE A 141 0.31 3.67 -0.88
C ILE A 141 -0.11 3.89 -2.32
N ALA A 142 0.58 4.79 -2.99
CA ALA A 142 0.43 5.08 -4.41
C ALA A 142 1.75 4.81 -5.14
N VAL A 143 1.67 4.13 -6.27
CA VAL A 143 2.83 3.81 -7.12
C VAL A 143 2.53 4.19 -8.57
N LYS A 144 3.49 4.85 -9.21
CA LYS A 144 3.44 5.08 -10.66
C LYS A 144 3.98 3.85 -11.39
N ILE A 145 3.21 3.31 -12.30
CA ILE A 145 3.58 2.19 -13.16
C ILE A 145 3.40 2.64 -14.61
N LEU A 146 4.52 2.94 -15.30
CA LEU A 146 4.52 3.52 -16.65
C LEU A 146 3.65 4.80 -16.71
N ASN A 147 2.55 4.77 -17.46
CA ASN A 147 1.60 5.88 -17.62
C ASN A 147 0.36 5.77 -16.72
N LYS A 148 0.35 4.83 -15.79
CA LYS A 148 -0.74 4.59 -14.83
C LYS A 148 -0.28 4.81 -13.40
N PHE A 149 -1.25 4.98 -12.52
CA PHE A 149 -1.05 5.01 -11.07
C PHE A 149 -1.89 3.90 -10.44
N GLN A 150 -1.26 3.16 -9.55
CA GLN A 150 -1.92 2.20 -8.68
C GLN A 150 -1.98 2.78 -7.28
N VAL A 151 -3.13 2.62 -6.64
CA VAL A 151 -3.30 2.95 -5.21
C VAL A 151 -3.84 1.73 -4.49
N SER A 152 -3.30 1.46 -3.31
CA SER A 152 -3.79 0.42 -2.39
C SER A 152 -3.98 1.04 -1.01
N VAL A 153 -5.15 0.84 -0.43
CA VAL A 153 -5.52 1.42 0.87
C VAL A 153 -6.12 0.34 1.77
N GLY A 154 -5.79 0.38 3.06
CA GLY A 154 -6.28 -0.59 4.05
C GLY A 154 -5.71 -1.99 3.81
N ILE A 155 -6.56 -2.99 3.74
CA ILE A 155 -6.19 -4.39 3.52
C ILE A 155 -6.78 -4.95 2.23
N THR A 156 -6.07 -5.92 1.65
CA THR A 156 -6.52 -6.71 0.50
C THR A 156 -7.46 -7.84 0.93
N GLU A 157 -8.13 -8.49 -0.03
CA GLU A 157 -8.91 -9.72 0.23
C GLU A 157 -8.02 -10.81 0.85
N ALA A 158 -6.79 -10.97 0.36
CA ALA A 158 -5.84 -11.96 0.89
C ALA A 158 -5.49 -11.67 2.35
N GLU A 159 -5.23 -10.40 2.69
CA GLU A 159 -4.96 -10.00 4.08
C GLU A 159 -6.21 -10.15 4.96
N ALA A 160 -7.41 -9.89 4.46
CA ALA A 160 -8.66 -10.14 5.19
C ALA A 160 -8.82 -11.64 5.51
N LEU A 161 -8.55 -12.51 4.52
CA LEU A 161 -8.60 -13.96 4.70
C LEU A 161 -7.56 -14.44 5.73
N GLN A 162 -6.31 -13.99 5.61
CA GLN A 162 -5.22 -14.33 6.55
C GLN A 162 -5.53 -13.92 7.99
N ASN A 163 -6.27 -12.83 8.16
CA ASN A 163 -6.66 -12.32 9.48
C ASN A 163 -8.03 -12.83 9.95
N SER A 164 -8.68 -13.75 9.20
CA SER A 164 -10.00 -14.29 9.50
C SER A 164 -11.08 -13.20 9.65
N ILE A 165 -10.96 -12.11 8.89
CA ILE A 165 -11.93 -11.02 8.85
C ILE A 165 -12.97 -11.36 7.79
N PRO A 166 -14.27 -11.48 8.15
CA PRO A 166 -15.34 -11.76 7.19
C PRO A 166 -15.53 -10.56 6.27
N PHE A 167 -15.34 -10.75 4.97
CA PHE A 167 -15.40 -9.68 3.98
C PHE A 167 -16.29 -10.03 2.79
N LYS A 168 -16.66 -9.02 2.06
CA LYS A 168 -17.15 -9.03 0.68
C LYS A 168 -16.38 -7.99 -0.11
N SER A 169 -16.43 -8.10 -1.43
CA SER A 169 -15.82 -7.10 -2.31
C SER A 169 -16.73 -6.74 -3.47
N ILE A 170 -16.50 -5.58 -4.02
CA ILE A 170 -17.14 -5.06 -5.22
C ILE A 170 -16.11 -4.39 -6.09
N GLN A 171 -16.31 -4.43 -7.38
CA GLN A 171 -15.44 -3.78 -8.35
C GLN A 171 -16.23 -3.12 -9.47
N ALA A 172 -15.62 -2.10 -10.08
CA ALA A 172 -16.16 -1.40 -11.22
C ALA A 172 -15.04 -0.75 -12.03
N SER A 173 -15.36 -0.46 -13.29
CA SER A 173 -14.58 0.46 -14.12
C SER A 173 -15.47 1.59 -14.62
N ALA A 174 -14.94 2.79 -14.66
CA ALA A 174 -15.62 3.98 -15.17
C ALA A 174 -14.61 4.92 -15.84
N PRO A 175 -15.04 5.79 -16.75
CA PRO A 175 -14.16 6.83 -17.25
C PRO A 175 -13.84 7.85 -16.15
N ASN A 176 -12.61 8.38 -16.15
CA ASN A 176 -12.19 9.43 -15.21
C ASN A 176 -12.73 10.83 -15.58
N LEU A 177 -13.11 11.03 -16.82
CA LEU A 177 -13.68 12.26 -17.36
C LEU A 177 -14.92 11.95 -18.18
N VAL A 178 -15.65 12.97 -18.60
CA VAL A 178 -16.73 12.81 -19.59
C VAL A 178 -16.14 12.24 -20.88
N LYS A 179 -16.81 11.27 -21.48
CA LYS A 179 -16.28 10.48 -22.62
C LYS A 179 -15.83 11.32 -23.83
N VAL A 180 -16.44 12.50 -24.04
CA VAL A 180 -16.06 13.40 -25.13
C VAL A 180 -14.73 14.12 -24.91
N MET A 181 -14.20 14.10 -23.69
CA MET A 181 -12.92 14.73 -23.38
C MET A 181 -11.74 13.91 -23.92
N PRO A 182 -10.75 14.53 -24.58
CA PRO A 182 -9.62 13.82 -25.22
C PRO A 182 -8.84 12.92 -24.27
N ASP A 183 -8.71 13.32 -23.01
CA ASP A 183 -7.96 12.60 -21.98
C ASP A 183 -8.83 11.63 -21.15
N SER A 184 -10.07 11.37 -21.59
CA SER A 184 -10.93 10.40 -20.93
C SER A 184 -10.34 8.99 -21.03
N ARG A 185 -10.12 8.38 -19.87
CA ARG A 185 -9.51 7.04 -19.73
C ARG A 185 -10.25 6.22 -18.71
N GLN A 186 -10.22 4.90 -18.86
CA GLN A 186 -10.81 3.99 -17.89
C GLN A 186 -10.00 3.96 -16.60
N VAL A 187 -10.72 4.02 -15.50
CA VAL A 187 -10.22 3.80 -14.14
C VAL A 187 -10.91 2.57 -13.58
N PHE A 188 -10.12 1.67 -13.02
CA PHE A 188 -10.61 0.51 -12.28
C PHE A 188 -10.57 0.80 -10.78
N GLY A 189 -11.56 0.31 -10.05
CA GLY A 189 -11.60 0.34 -8.59
C GLY A 189 -12.24 -0.90 -7.99
N LYS A 190 -11.70 -1.32 -6.85
CA LYS A 190 -12.21 -2.40 -6.01
C LYS A 190 -12.28 -1.93 -4.57
N ILE A 191 -13.37 -2.24 -3.89
CA ILE A 191 -13.56 -2.01 -2.45
C ILE A 191 -13.73 -3.34 -1.75
N VAL A 192 -12.99 -3.53 -0.66
CA VAL A 192 -13.14 -4.63 0.28
C VAL A 192 -13.85 -4.09 1.52
N TYR A 193 -14.93 -4.73 1.96
CA TYR A 193 -15.72 -4.28 3.10
C TYR A 193 -16.15 -5.45 3.98
N HIS A 194 -16.37 -5.17 5.25
CA HIS A 194 -16.76 -6.19 6.24
C HIS A 194 -18.15 -6.77 5.93
N ALA A 195 -18.27 -8.10 5.91
CA ALA A 195 -19.49 -8.78 5.45
C ALA A 195 -20.75 -8.43 6.27
N LEU A 196 -20.61 -8.15 7.56
CA LEU A 196 -21.75 -7.88 8.46
C LEU A 196 -22.07 -6.38 8.54
N ASN A 197 -21.12 -5.56 9.06
CA ASN A 197 -21.36 -4.13 9.34
C ASN A 197 -21.08 -3.21 8.15
N LYS A 198 -20.61 -3.76 7.02
CA LYS A 198 -20.30 -3.05 5.78
C LYS A 198 -19.18 -2.01 5.88
N ASN A 199 -18.46 -1.92 6.99
CA ASN A 199 -17.34 -0.99 7.12
C ASN A 199 -16.28 -1.25 6.05
N ILE A 200 -15.72 -0.20 5.47
CA ILE A 200 -14.63 -0.30 4.50
C ILE A 200 -13.41 -0.87 5.21
N LEU A 201 -12.84 -1.92 4.63
CA LEU A 201 -11.60 -2.57 5.09
C LEU A 201 -10.42 -2.22 4.22
N GLY A 202 -10.67 -2.00 2.93
CA GLY A 202 -9.64 -1.65 1.98
C GLY A 202 -10.18 -1.31 0.61
N ALA A 203 -9.28 -0.81 -0.22
CA ALA A 203 -9.56 -0.52 -1.63
C ALA A 203 -8.30 -0.61 -2.47
N ALA A 204 -8.50 -0.83 -3.75
CA ALA A 204 -7.42 -0.76 -4.74
C ALA A 204 -7.94 -0.10 -6.03
N PHE A 205 -7.11 0.78 -6.60
CA PHE A 205 -7.43 1.53 -7.80
C PHE A 205 -6.28 1.45 -8.80
N LEU A 206 -6.63 1.48 -10.10
CA LEU A 206 -5.68 1.62 -11.21
C LEU A 206 -6.25 2.62 -12.21
N GLY A 207 -5.53 3.71 -12.46
CA GLY A 207 -6.03 4.78 -13.33
C GLY A 207 -5.02 5.86 -13.65
N GLY A 208 -5.47 7.08 -13.80
CA GLY A 208 -4.68 8.29 -13.91
C GLY A 208 -4.32 8.85 -12.51
N LYS A 209 -3.95 10.12 -12.46
CA LYS A 209 -3.57 10.81 -11.21
C LYS A 209 -4.71 10.90 -10.19
N GLU A 210 -5.95 10.88 -10.65
CA GLU A 210 -7.17 10.98 -9.83
C GLU A 210 -7.28 9.88 -8.77
N VAL A 211 -6.70 8.70 -9.01
CA VAL A 211 -6.78 7.58 -8.06
C VAL A 211 -6.08 7.87 -6.72
N SER A 212 -5.13 8.81 -6.68
CA SER A 212 -4.51 9.26 -5.43
C SER A 212 -5.58 9.87 -4.49
N GLY A 213 -6.41 10.78 -5.00
CA GLY A 213 -7.51 11.35 -4.21
C GLY A 213 -8.54 10.32 -3.77
N TYR A 214 -8.79 9.29 -4.59
CA TYR A 214 -9.66 8.18 -4.16
C TYR A 214 -9.06 7.42 -2.98
N GLY A 215 -7.74 7.19 -3.00
CA GLY A 215 -7.03 6.56 -1.89
C GLY A 215 -7.17 7.35 -0.59
N ASP A 216 -7.00 8.67 -0.65
CA ASP A 216 -7.09 9.54 0.53
C ASP A 216 -8.52 9.57 1.11
N ILE A 217 -9.55 9.63 0.26
CA ILE A 217 -10.95 9.52 0.68
C ILE A 217 -11.20 8.19 1.40
N ILE A 218 -10.77 7.09 0.81
CA ILE A 218 -10.96 5.75 1.41
C ILE A 218 -10.18 5.63 2.72
N SER A 219 -8.96 6.14 2.80
CA SER A 219 -8.17 6.16 4.03
C SER A 219 -8.91 6.85 5.18
N ALA A 220 -9.47 8.02 4.90
CA ALA A 220 -10.29 8.77 5.87
C ALA A 220 -11.53 7.99 6.31
N LEU A 221 -12.25 7.37 5.35
CA LEU A 221 -13.44 6.58 5.63
C LEU A 221 -13.14 5.30 6.45
N ILE A 222 -11.99 4.65 6.22
CA ILE A 222 -11.53 3.52 7.05
C ILE A 222 -11.28 4.02 8.49
N LYS A 223 -10.59 5.15 8.64
CA LYS A 223 -10.29 5.74 9.95
C LYS A 223 -11.56 6.08 10.74
N LEU A 224 -12.59 6.54 10.04
CA LEU A 224 -13.91 6.83 10.59
C LEU A 224 -14.82 5.59 10.74
N LYS A 225 -14.34 4.40 10.37
CA LYS A 225 -15.12 3.15 10.38
C LYS A 225 -16.43 3.24 9.61
N SER A 226 -16.40 3.97 8.50
CA SER A 226 -17.59 4.24 7.69
C SER A 226 -18.03 3.01 6.91
N SER A 227 -19.35 2.84 6.78
CA SER A 227 -19.91 1.84 5.87
C SER A 227 -19.60 2.18 4.42
N ALA A 228 -19.34 1.16 3.59
CA ALA A 228 -19.09 1.33 2.16
C ALA A 228 -20.28 1.92 1.38
N HIS A 229 -21.49 1.89 1.93
CA HIS A 229 -22.67 2.56 1.37
C HIS A 229 -22.48 4.08 1.28
N ILE A 230 -21.73 4.70 2.20
CA ILE A 230 -21.47 6.15 2.19
C ILE A 230 -20.95 6.63 0.83
N LEU A 231 -20.20 5.79 0.12
CA LEU A 231 -19.66 6.12 -1.20
C LEU A 231 -20.76 6.44 -2.24
N ALA A 232 -21.99 5.92 -2.07
CA ALA A 232 -23.11 6.25 -2.93
C ALA A 232 -23.72 7.63 -2.60
N ASP A 233 -23.57 8.05 -1.34
CA ASP A 233 -24.26 9.23 -0.80
C ASP A 233 -23.37 10.48 -0.77
N LEU A 234 -22.05 10.33 -0.98
CA LEU A 234 -21.14 11.48 -1.05
C LEU A 234 -21.44 12.37 -2.27
N ASN A 235 -21.38 13.67 -2.05
CA ASN A 235 -21.49 14.67 -3.12
C ASN A 235 -20.13 14.84 -3.78
N TYR A 236 -19.95 14.25 -4.95
CA TYR A 236 -18.74 14.40 -5.76
C TYR A 236 -18.82 15.64 -6.63
N ASN A 237 -17.72 16.36 -6.79
CA ASN A 237 -17.66 17.48 -7.73
C ASN A 237 -17.83 16.99 -9.17
N TYR A 238 -18.33 17.87 -10.03
CA TYR A 238 -18.45 17.63 -11.45
C TYR A 238 -18.03 18.85 -12.26
N THR A 239 -17.07 18.64 -13.13
CA THR A 239 -16.69 19.60 -14.19
C THR A 239 -16.06 18.77 -15.32
N PRO A 240 -16.53 18.90 -16.58
CA PRO A 240 -16.10 18.02 -17.67
C PRO A 240 -14.59 17.78 -17.80
N PRO A 241 -13.71 18.79 -17.64
CA PRO A 241 -12.26 18.58 -17.73
C PRO A 241 -11.60 17.99 -16.48
N LEU A 242 -12.32 17.88 -15.34
CA LEU A 242 -11.74 17.41 -14.07
C LEU A 242 -12.33 16.11 -13.55
N SER A 243 -13.60 15.83 -13.84
CA SER A 243 -14.30 14.70 -13.24
C SER A 243 -15.45 14.19 -14.11
N PRO A 244 -15.84 12.91 -14.01
CA PRO A 244 -16.99 12.36 -14.71
C PRO A 244 -18.28 12.80 -14.04
N PHE A 245 -19.39 12.77 -14.79
CA PHE A 245 -20.73 13.02 -14.23
C PHE A 245 -21.10 12.05 -13.10
N ILE A 246 -20.71 10.79 -13.21
CA ILE A 246 -20.90 9.79 -12.16
C ILE A 246 -19.50 9.27 -11.74
N ASN A 247 -19.12 9.61 -10.49
CA ASN A 247 -17.84 9.20 -9.94
C ASN A 247 -17.75 7.68 -9.74
N LEU A 248 -16.57 7.09 -9.97
CA LEU A 248 -16.31 5.66 -9.75
C LEU A 248 -16.66 5.21 -8.33
N LEU A 249 -16.35 6.02 -7.31
CA LEU A 249 -16.67 5.69 -5.92
C LEU A 249 -18.17 5.60 -5.71
N SER A 250 -18.98 6.49 -6.32
CA SER A 250 -20.45 6.41 -6.28
C SER A 250 -20.96 5.13 -6.92
N ILE A 251 -20.40 4.72 -8.07
CA ILE A 251 -20.75 3.46 -8.73
C ILE A 251 -20.47 2.27 -7.82
N LEU A 252 -19.30 2.26 -7.16
CA LEU A 252 -18.92 1.22 -6.21
C LEU A 252 -19.87 1.21 -5.00
N GLY A 253 -20.16 2.35 -4.40
CA GLY A 253 -21.08 2.45 -3.26
C GLY A 253 -22.46 1.85 -3.55
N ARG A 254 -23.02 2.11 -4.73
CA ARG A 254 -24.33 1.55 -5.17
C ARG A 254 -24.32 0.04 -5.36
N LYS A 255 -23.16 -0.61 -5.46
CA LYS A 255 -23.03 -2.07 -5.59
C LYS A 255 -22.91 -2.80 -4.25
N VAL A 256 -22.76 -2.10 -3.14
CA VAL A 256 -22.67 -2.70 -1.80
C VAL A 256 -23.97 -3.40 -1.43
N LYS A 257 -23.89 -4.65 -0.95
CA LYS A 257 -25.06 -5.48 -0.58
C LYS A 257 -24.99 -5.97 0.86
#